data_fc1f93527dcebfe811476e7f1d7384b4
#
_entry.id   fc1f93527dcebfe811476e7f1d7384b4
#
_cell.length_a   1.000
_cell.length_b   1.000
_cell.length_c   1.000
_cell.angle_alpha   90.00
_cell.angle_beta   90.00
_cell.angle_gamma   90.00
#
_symmetry.space_group_name_H-M   'P 1'
#
loop_
_entity.id
_entity.type
_entity.pdbx_description
1 polymer ?
#
loop_
_entity_poly.entity_id
_entity_poly.type
_entity_poly.pdbx_seq_one_letter_code
_entity_poly.pdbx_strand_id
1 'polypeptide(L)'
;HCITITQKNYPSTIQVGNICDLTKADFPSEIDLLVGGSPCQGFSLMGRQLNFDDSRSKLFFEYVRLWKSLKPKYFILENVKMRQDIQDAISAILGVQPIEINSALFSGQNRRRLYWTNIPKVAEKLTQTSGQLSLITGKSLLSDQTYEIATVRKGNPRQIVKPATDKLPCLTASYYKGINADGRPGKAKSFGDYERGKIEMLSPVECERMQTVPEGYTEGVAKTHRYNALGNGFTVDVIAFILSC
;
A
#
# COMPACT_ATOMS: atom_id res chain seq x y z
N HIS A 1 3.12 0.46 16.78
CA HIS A 1 3.32 -0.87 16.18
C HIS A 1 4.22 -0.84 14.93
N CYS A 2 4.10 0.15 14.03
CA CYS A 2 5.00 0.24 12.87
C CYS A 2 6.46 0.41 13.30
N ILE A 3 6.75 1.28 14.25
CA ILE A 3 8.09 1.47 14.84
C ILE A 3 8.61 0.14 15.42
N THR A 4 7.79 -0.60 16.15
CA THR A 4 8.16 -1.91 16.72
C THR A 4 8.56 -2.90 15.64
N ILE A 5 7.78 -2.98 14.55
CA ILE A 5 8.08 -3.84 13.40
C ILE A 5 9.38 -3.41 12.74
N THR A 6 9.57 -2.10 12.51
CA THR A 6 10.78 -1.57 11.88
C THR A 6 12.01 -1.87 12.74
N GLN A 7 11.95 -1.59 14.03
CA GLN A 7 13.09 -1.82 14.95
C GLN A 7 13.45 -3.29 15.10
N LYS A 8 12.45 -4.19 15.02
CA LYS A 8 12.70 -5.64 15.03
C LYS A 8 13.52 -6.08 13.81
N ASN A 9 13.14 -5.60 12.63
CA ASN A 9 13.73 -6.07 11.36
C ASN A 9 14.98 -5.25 10.96
N TYR A 10 15.01 -3.97 11.34
CA TYR A 10 16.09 -3.02 11.04
C TYR A 10 16.44 -2.20 12.27
N PRO A 11 17.21 -2.78 13.22
CA PRO A 11 17.54 -2.13 14.51
C PRO A 11 18.30 -0.80 14.35
N SER A 12 19.06 -0.64 13.27
CA SER A 12 19.83 0.57 12.99
C SER A 12 18.97 1.74 12.44
N THR A 13 17.68 1.52 12.17
CA THR A 13 16.81 2.59 11.70
C THR A 13 16.61 3.65 12.78
N ILE A 14 16.96 4.90 12.48
CA ILE A 14 16.75 6.03 13.38
C ILE A 14 15.30 6.47 13.31
N GLN A 15 14.63 6.54 14.46
CA GLN A 15 13.26 7.02 14.60
C GLN A 15 13.26 8.48 15.02
N VAL A 16 12.92 9.38 14.11
CA VAL A 16 13.00 10.84 14.35
C VAL A 16 11.67 11.46 14.82
N GLY A 17 10.60 10.67 14.94
CA GLY A 17 9.34 11.12 15.53
C GLY A 17 8.30 11.61 14.53
N ASN A 18 7.55 12.66 14.92
CA ASN A 18 6.44 13.17 14.14
C ASN A 18 6.93 14.09 13.01
N ILE A 19 6.53 13.80 11.77
CA ILE A 19 6.92 14.56 10.57
C ILE A 19 6.61 16.07 10.68
N CYS A 20 5.57 16.45 11.44
CA CYS A 20 5.20 17.86 11.61
C CYS A 20 6.22 18.67 12.41
N ASP A 21 7.01 17.99 13.24
CA ASP A 21 7.98 18.64 14.15
C ASP A 21 9.40 18.63 13.58
N LEU A 22 9.62 17.93 12.45
CA LEU A 22 10.92 17.77 11.83
C LEU A 22 11.32 18.97 10.98
N THR A 23 12.59 19.33 11.05
CA THR A 23 13.25 20.35 10.26
C THR A 23 14.43 19.77 9.48
N LYS A 24 15.05 20.56 8.61
CA LYS A 24 16.27 20.14 7.90
C LYS A 24 17.42 19.76 8.86
N ALA A 25 17.48 20.37 10.04
CA ALA A 25 18.53 20.12 11.02
C ALA A 25 18.48 18.71 11.65
N ASP A 26 17.32 18.04 11.55
CA ASP A 26 17.14 16.70 12.10
C ASP A 26 17.67 15.58 11.17
N PHE A 27 18.19 15.96 10.00
CA PHE A 27 18.65 15.05 8.96
C PHE A 27 20.12 15.29 8.57
N PRO A 28 20.80 14.30 7.99
CA PRO A 28 22.09 14.51 7.34
C PRO A 28 22.04 15.63 6.30
N SER A 29 23.18 16.23 5.99
CA SER A 29 23.29 17.33 5.01
C SER A 29 22.81 16.95 3.61
N GLU A 30 22.96 15.70 3.23
CA GLU A 30 22.55 15.13 1.96
C GLU A 30 21.60 13.96 2.17
N ILE A 31 20.50 13.94 1.40
CA ILE A 31 19.51 12.88 1.39
C ILE A 31 19.45 12.29 -0.01
N ASP A 32 19.75 11.01 -0.14
CA ASP A 32 19.67 10.32 -1.43
C ASP A 32 18.25 10.07 -1.85
N LEU A 33 17.38 9.66 -0.93
CA LEU A 33 16.01 9.24 -1.23
C LEU A 33 15.02 9.67 -0.14
N LEU A 34 13.92 10.28 -0.55
CA LEU A 34 12.75 10.53 0.29
C LEU A 34 11.57 9.68 -0.20
N VAL A 35 11.09 8.76 0.63
CA VAL A 35 9.91 7.93 0.32
C VAL A 35 8.77 8.26 1.28
N GLY A 36 7.56 8.37 0.75
CA GLY A 36 6.38 8.61 1.57
C GLY A 36 5.08 8.12 0.93
N GLY A 37 4.06 7.93 1.77
CA GLY A 37 2.68 7.65 1.37
C GLY A 37 1.75 8.42 2.28
N SER A 38 1.21 9.55 1.81
CA SER A 38 0.29 10.36 2.62
C SER A 38 -1.10 9.75 2.67
N PRO A 39 -1.87 9.93 3.78
CA PRO A 39 -3.25 9.48 3.84
C PRO A 39 -4.10 10.07 2.70
N CYS A 40 -4.86 9.20 2.01
CA CYS A 40 -5.69 9.61 0.87
C CYS A 40 -6.99 10.32 1.27
N GLN A 41 -7.39 10.24 2.54
CA GLN A 41 -8.73 10.66 3.00
C GLN A 41 -8.94 12.18 2.96
N GLY A 42 -7.88 12.98 2.96
CA GLY A 42 -7.95 14.44 2.85
C GLY A 42 -8.20 14.96 1.44
N PHE A 43 -7.87 14.16 0.43
CA PHE A 43 -7.94 14.60 -0.97
C PHE A 43 -9.36 14.61 -1.55
N SER A 44 -10.32 13.87 -0.97
CA SER A 44 -11.71 13.87 -1.43
C SER A 44 -12.41 15.22 -1.28
N LEU A 45 -11.89 16.11 -0.43
CA LEU A 45 -12.40 17.47 -0.19
C LEU A 45 -11.63 18.56 -0.97
N MET A 46 -10.45 18.25 -1.54
CA MET A 46 -9.65 19.20 -2.33
C MET A 46 -10.36 19.69 -3.61
N GLY A 47 -11.39 18.99 -4.09
CA GLY A 47 -12.14 19.35 -5.30
C GLY A 47 -13.02 20.58 -5.20
N ARG A 48 -13.09 21.27 -4.05
CA ARG A 48 -13.84 22.53 -3.90
C ARG A 48 -13.03 23.70 -3.33
N GLN A 49 -11.97 23.42 -2.60
CA GLN A 49 -10.96 24.42 -2.17
C GLN A 49 -9.75 23.63 -1.64
N LEU A 50 -8.54 24.03 -2.02
CA LEU A 50 -7.29 23.62 -1.36
C LEU A 50 -7.36 24.12 0.09
N ASN A 51 -8.07 23.39 0.95
CA ASN A 51 -8.19 23.79 2.34
C ASN A 51 -6.97 23.22 3.08
N PHE A 52 -5.95 24.05 3.24
CA PHE A 52 -4.73 23.77 4.00
C PHE A 52 -5.02 23.41 5.46
N ASP A 53 -6.23 23.69 5.96
CA ASP A 53 -6.66 23.46 7.33
C ASP A 53 -7.24 22.07 7.57
N ASP A 54 -7.49 21.23 6.54
CA ASP A 54 -7.93 19.85 6.76
C ASP A 54 -6.74 19.02 7.29
N SER A 55 -6.86 18.54 8.52
CA SER A 55 -5.83 17.74 9.22
C SER A 55 -5.35 16.52 8.42
N ARG A 56 -6.14 16.04 7.46
CA ARG A 56 -5.86 14.87 6.63
C ARG A 56 -5.01 15.21 5.39
N SER A 57 -5.15 16.44 4.86
CA SER A 57 -4.29 16.99 3.79
C SER A 57 -2.95 17.46 4.35
N LYS A 58 -2.90 17.81 5.64
CA LYS A 58 -1.72 18.34 6.30
C LYS A 58 -0.47 17.47 6.09
N LEU A 59 -0.61 16.14 6.22
CA LEU A 59 0.53 15.22 6.10
C LEU A 59 1.13 15.17 4.68
N PHE A 60 0.34 15.39 3.63
CA PHE A 60 0.89 15.57 2.29
C PHE A 60 1.74 16.84 2.20
N PHE A 61 1.26 17.94 2.77
CA PHE A 61 2.04 19.20 2.75
C PHE A 61 3.29 19.13 3.62
N GLU A 62 3.28 18.33 4.69
CA GLU A 62 4.50 18.06 5.48
C GLU A 62 5.54 17.28 4.66
N TYR A 63 5.10 16.29 3.87
CA TYR A 63 5.97 15.61 2.91
C TYR A 63 6.57 16.62 1.90
N VAL A 64 5.72 17.48 1.31
CA VAL A 64 6.17 18.51 0.35
C VAL A 64 7.13 19.52 1.02
N ARG A 65 6.87 19.92 2.25
CA ARG A 65 7.76 20.81 3.03
C ARG A 65 9.14 20.20 3.21
N LEU A 66 9.21 18.94 3.64
CA LEU A 66 10.47 18.21 3.78
C LEU A 66 11.16 18.01 2.43
N TRP A 67 10.44 17.59 1.40
CA TRP A 67 10.98 17.43 0.05
C TRP A 67 11.65 18.73 -0.46
N LYS A 68 10.98 19.88 -0.29
CA LYS A 68 11.53 21.18 -0.69
C LYS A 68 12.76 21.60 0.14
N SER A 69 12.75 21.31 1.44
CA SER A 69 13.82 21.74 2.34
C SER A 69 15.05 20.82 2.28
N LEU A 70 14.84 19.50 2.15
CA LEU A 70 15.90 18.49 2.12
C LEU A 70 16.54 18.39 0.72
N LYS A 71 15.76 18.65 -0.34
CA LYS A 71 16.17 18.51 -1.75
C LYS A 71 16.82 17.14 -2.02
N PRO A 72 16.14 16.03 -1.74
CA PRO A 72 16.70 14.70 -1.93
C PRO A 72 17.04 14.48 -3.39
N LYS A 73 18.07 13.66 -3.65
CA LYS A 73 18.44 13.27 -5.01
C LYS A 73 17.30 12.60 -5.75
N TYR A 74 16.62 11.68 -5.05
CA TYR A 74 15.43 10.98 -5.55
C TYR A 74 14.28 11.09 -4.56
N PHE A 75 13.06 11.00 -5.07
CA PHE A 75 11.88 10.88 -4.22
C PHE A 75 10.87 9.89 -4.79
N ILE A 76 10.06 9.31 -3.91
CA ILE A 76 8.89 8.50 -4.24
C ILE A 76 7.75 8.95 -3.33
N LEU A 77 6.64 9.41 -3.92
CA LEU A 77 5.38 9.58 -3.24
C LEU A 77 4.39 8.54 -3.76
N GLU A 78 3.84 7.72 -2.86
CA GLU A 78 2.80 6.73 -3.21
C GLU A 78 1.43 7.20 -2.75
N ASN A 79 0.40 6.90 -3.54
CA ASN A 79 -0.98 7.06 -3.09
C ASN A 79 -1.94 6.11 -3.83
N VAL A 80 -3.16 5.99 -3.33
CA VAL A 80 -4.24 5.28 -4.02
C VAL A 80 -4.66 6.02 -5.29
N LYS A 81 -5.30 5.31 -6.23
CA LYS A 81 -5.94 5.97 -7.38
C LYS A 81 -7.03 6.92 -6.89
N MET A 82 -6.99 8.15 -7.35
CA MET A 82 -7.88 9.25 -6.99
C MET A 82 -8.38 9.98 -8.22
N ARG A 83 -9.25 10.97 -8.04
CA ARG A 83 -9.78 11.82 -9.11
C ARG A 83 -8.65 12.52 -9.86
N GLN A 84 -8.86 12.78 -11.16
CA GLN A 84 -7.82 13.37 -12.02
C GLN A 84 -7.39 14.77 -11.56
N ASP A 85 -8.34 15.60 -11.17
CA ASP A 85 -8.05 16.97 -10.68
C ASP A 85 -7.10 16.99 -9.46
N ILE A 86 -7.20 15.97 -8.59
CA ILE A 86 -6.30 15.81 -7.43
C ILE A 86 -4.91 15.33 -7.89
N GLN A 87 -4.89 14.38 -8.84
CA GLN A 87 -3.62 13.91 -9.43
C GLN A 87 -2.87 15.07 -10.09
N ASP A 88 -3.59 15.92 -10.83
CA ASP A 88 -3.04 17.09 -11.51
C ASP A 88 -2.48 18.11 -10.51
N ALA A 89 -3.18 18.36 -9.40
CA ALA A 89 -2.72 19.24 -8.35
C ALA A 89 -1.42 18.73 -7.68
N ILE A 90 -1.35 17.44 -7.36
CA ILE A 90 -0.13 16.82 -6.80
C ILE A 90 1.01 16.91 -7.82
N SER A 91 0.71 16.61 -9.10
CA SER A 91 1.68 16.64 -10.18
C SER A 91 2.24 18.05 -10.42
N ALA A 92 1.40 19.08 -10.34
CA ALA A 92 1.82 20.47 -10.43
C ALA A 92 2.77 20.88 -9.29
N ILE A 93 2.54 20.37 -8.07
CA ILE A 93 3.40 20.63 -6.91
C ILE A 93 4.75 19.92 -7.02
N LEU A 94 4.76 18.65 -7.45
CA LEU A 94 5.96 17.81 -7.51
C LEU A 94 6.72 17.93 -8.84
N GLY A 95 6.12 18.51 -9.87
CA GLY A 95 6.75 18.71 -11.18
C GLY A 95 6.84 17.42 -12.03
N VAL A 96 6.16 16.34 -11.64
CA VAL A 96 6.17 15.04 -12.34
C VAL A 96 4.78 14.45 -12.41
N GLN A 97 4.50 13.65 -13.45
CA GLN A 97 3.25 12.92 -13.58
C GLN A 97 3.31 11.58 -12.82
N PRO A 98 2.18 11.07 -12.29
CA PRO A 98 2.15 9.80 -11.60
C PRO A 98 2.25 8.64 -12.59
N ILE A 99 2.92 7.58 -12.15
CA ILE A 99 2.96 6.28 -12.83
C ILE A 99 2.02 5.34 -12.07
N GLU A 100 1.00 4.81 -12.74
CA GLU A 100 0.14 3.78 -12.13
C GLU A 100 0.83 2.42 -12.23
N ILE A 101 1.12 1.80 -11.09
CA ILE A 101 1.67 0.45 -11.02
C ILE A 101 0.69 -0.46 -10.28
N ASN A 102 0.43 -1.63 -10.86
CA ASN A 102 -0.37 -2.66 -10.23
C ASN A 102 0.56 -3.72 -9.63
N SER A 103 0.46 -3.95 -8.33
CA SER A 103 1.23 -5.01 -7.64
C SER A 103 1.00 -6.40 -8.22
N ALA A 104 -0.05 -6.61 -9.02
CA ALA A 104 -0.29 -7.86 -9.74
C ALA A 104 0.86 -8.26 -10.69
N LEU A 105 1.73 -7.33 -11.05
CA LEU A 105 2.96 -7.62 -11.81
C LEU A 105 4.04 -8.31 -10.96
N PHE A 106 3.98 -8.17 -9.64
CA PHE A 106 5.02 -8.60 -8.70
C PHE A 106 4.50 -9.56 -7.63
N SER A 107 3.18 -9.59 -7.39
CA SER A 107 2.53 -10.32 -6.32
C SER A 107 1.23 -10.97 -6.81
N GLY A 108 0.71 -11.91 -6.02
CA GLY A 108 -0.61 -12.52 -6.25
C GLY A 108 -1.79 -11.61 -5.88
N GLN A 109 -1.61 -10.31 -5.63
CA GLN A 109 -2.70 -9.38 -5.33
C GLN A 109 -2.90 -8.30 -6.39
N ASN A 110 -4.15 -7.89 -6.56
CA ASN A 110 -4.55 -6.78 -7.42
C ASN A 110 -4.56 -5.48 -6.59
N ARG A 111 -3.46 -4.71 -6.63
CA ARG A 111 -3.28 -3.48 -5.86
C ARG A 111 -2.73 -2.39 -6.75
N ARG A 112 -3.61 -1.54 -7.30
CA ARG A 112 -3.22 -0.39 -8.13
C ARG A 112 -2.89 0.80 -7.26
N ARG A 113 -1.73 1.42 -7.51
CA ARG A 113 -1.24 2.62 -6.81
C ARG A 113 -0.63 3.60 -7.79
N LEU A 114 -0.62 4.86 -7.42
CA LEU A 114 0.02 5.95 -8.14
C LEU A 114 1.35 6.28 -7.46
N TYR A 115 2.39 6.43 -8.26
CA TYR A 115 3.73 6.76 -7.80
C TYR A 115 4.23 8.01 -8.53
N TRP A 116 4.47 9.09 -7.79
CA TRP A 116 5.18 10.27 -8.27
C TRP A 116 6.65 10.12 -7.90
N THR A 117 7.54 10.15 -8.88
CA THR A 117 8.98 9.99 -8.67
C THR A 117 9.79 10.69 -9.76
N ASN A 118 11.00 11.14 -9.41
CA ASN A 118 11.98 11.65 -10.36
C ASN A 118 13.02 10.60 -10.75
N ILE A 119 12.88 9.34 -10.31
CA ILE A 119 13.73 8.24 -10.77
C ILE A 119 13.47 8.03 -12.26
N PRO A 120 14.53 8.04 -13.11
CA PRO A 120 14.36 7.97 -14.55
C PRO A 120 13.89 6.58 -15.02
N LYS A 121 13.31 6.52 -16.23
CA LYS A 121 13.00 5.28 -16.96
C LYS A 121 11.99 4.32 -16.31
N VAL A 122 11.38 4.65 -15.15
CA VAL A 122 10.41 3.77 -14.49
C VAL A 122 9.24 3.41 -15.41
N ALA A 123 8.67 4.38 -16.13
CA ALA A 123 7.56 4.14 -17.05
C ALA A 123 7.97 3.27 -18.25
N GLU A 124 9.15 3.49 -18.81
CA GLU A 124 9.68 2.70 -19.92
C GLU A 124 9.87 1.24 -19.51
N LYS A 125 10.54 1.02 -18.39
CA LYS A 125 10.80 -0.31 -17.83
C LYS A 125 9.50 -1.02 -17.46
N LEU A 126 8.52 -0.28 -16.92
CA LEU A 126 7.19 -0.82 -16.62
C LEU A 126 6.49 -1.33 -17.89
N THR A 127 6.56 -0.59 -18.99
CA THR A 127 5.99 -1.00 -20.29
C THR A 127 6.61 -2.29 -20.80
N GLN A 128 7.93 -2.43 -20.68
CA GLN A 128 8.66 -3.66 -21.05
C GLN A 128 8.28 -4.84 -20.14
N THR A 129 8.06 -4.60 -18.85
CA THR A 129 7.71 -5.63 -17.86
C THR A 129 6.25 -6.05 -17.98
N SER A 130 5.34 -5.16 -18.38
CA SER A 130 3.89 -5.42 -18.44
C SER A 130 3.48 -6.51 -19.43
N GLY A 131 4.35 -6.85 -20.39
CA GLY A 131 4.18 -8.04 -21.24
C GLY A 131 4.47 -9.37 -20.53
N GLN A 132 5.10 -9.33 -19.36
CA GLN A 132 5.43 -10.49 -18.53
C GLN A 132 4.60 -10.45 -17.25
N LEU A 133 3.30 -10.80 -17.34
CA LEU A 133 2.47 -10.96 -16.15
C LEU A 133 3.14 -11.95 -15.20
N SER A 134 3.34 -11.54 -13.95
CA SER A 134 3.81 -12.43 -12.90
C SER A 134 2.95 -13.69 -12.86
N LEU A 135 3.57 -14.86 -12.95
CA LEU A 135 2.91 -16.17 -12.79
C LEU A 135 2.45 -16.41 -11.34
N ILE A 136 2.78 -15.50 -10.42
CA ILE A 136 2.34 -15.59 -9.03
C ILE A 136 0.83 -15.36 -8.99
N THR A 137 0.07 -16.39 -8.72
CA THR A 137 -1.39 -16.35 -8.54
C THR A 137 -1.75 -16.19 -7.07
N GLY A 138 -3.04 -16.00 -6.78
CA GLY A 138 -3.53 -16.00 -5.40
C GLY A 138 -3.21 -17.32 -4.67
N LYS A 139 -3.18 -18.45 -5.38
CA LYS A 139 -2.88 -19.76 -4.82
C LYS A 139 -1.49 -19.84 -4.18
N SER A 140 -0.48 -19.23 -4.78
CA SER A 140 0.88 -19.24 -4.23
C SER A 140 1.04 -18.46 -2.93
N LEU A 141 0.06 -17.61 -2.59
CA LEU A 141 0.05 -16.81 -1.37
C LEU A 141 -0.67 -17.49 -0.21
N LEU A 142 -1.56 -18.47 -0.51
CA LEU A 142 -2.39 -19.15 0.48
C LEU A 142 -1.67 -20.35 1.08
N SER A 143 -1.81 -20.53 2.39
CA SER A 143 -1.29 -21.69 3.13
C SER A 143 -2.13 -22.94 2.86
N ASP A 144 -3.45 -22.79 2.71
CA ASP A 144 -4.36 -23.84 2.26
C ASP A 144 -4.82 -23.54 0.82
N GLN A 145 -4.45 -24.42 -0.10
CA GLN A 145 -4.70 -24.26 -1.53
C GLN A 145 -6.06 -24.78 -1.99
N THR A 146 -6.90 -25.27 -1.06
CA THR A 146 -8.21 -25.85 -1.36
C THR A 146 -9.34 -24.83 -1.42
N TYR A 147 -9.09 -23.57 -1.02
CA TYR A 147 -10.13 -22.55 -0.94
C TYR A 147 -10.51 -21.94 -2.30
N GLU A 148 -11.81 -21.93 -2.60
CA GLU A 148 -12.41 -20.99 -3.53
C GLU A 148 -12.77 -19.71 -2.77
N ILE A 149 -12.32 -18.57 -3.26
CA ILE A 149 -12.50 -17.29 -2.57
C ILE A 149 -13.71 -16.55 -3.14
N ALA A 150 -14.73 -16.36 -2.31
CA ALA A 150 -15.85 -15.49 -2.62
C ALA A 150 -15.66 -14.12 -1.99
N THR A 151 -15.70 -13.03 -2.80
CA THR A 151 -15.78 -11.68 -2.28
C THR A 151 -17.24 -11.22 -2.29
N VAL A 152 -17.79 -10.88 -1.12
CA VAL A 152 -19.12 -10.28 -1.04
C VAL A 152 -19.00 -8.77 -0.90
N ARG A 153 -19.49 -8.02 -1.89
CA ARG A 153 -19.81 -6.60 -1.74
C ARG A 153 -21.31 -6.48 -1.43
N LYS A 154 -21.66 -5.69 -0.42
CA LYS A 154 -23.06 -5.36 -0.12
C LYS A 154 -23.68 -4.72 -1.39
N GLY A 155 -24.68 -5.39 -1.98
CA GLY A 155 -25.42 -4.88 -3.15
C GLY A 155 -24.87 -5.27 -4.53
N ASN A 156 -23.80 -6.08 -4.66
CA ASN A 156 -23.32 -6.59 -5.96
C ASN A 156 -23.32 -8.13 -5.97
N PRO A 157 -23.55 -8.76 -7.15
CA PRO A 157 -23.45 -10.20 -7.28
C PRO A 157 -22.08 -10.71 -6.84
N ARG A 158 -22.05 -11.88 -6.24
CA ARG A 158 -20.84 -12.56 -5.74
C ARG A 158 -19.79 -12.62 -6.84
N GLN A 159 -18.67 -11.99 -6.63
CA GLN A 159 -17.51 -12.16 -7.49
C GLN A 159 -16.68 -13.30 -6.90
N ILE A 160 -16.76 -14.48 -7.51
CA ILE A 160 -15.96 -15.65 -7.16
C ILE A 160 -14.54 -15.40 -7.69
N VAL A 161 -13.56 -15.42 -6.81
CA VAL A 161 -12.14 -15.38 -7.15
C VAL A 161 -11.60 -16.81 -7.04
N LYS A 162 -11.03 -17.33 -8.11
CA LYS A 162 -10.36 -18.64 -8.12
C LYS A 162 -8.87 -18.44 -7.86
N PRO A 163 -8.36 -18.76 -6.65
CA PRO A 163 -6.96 -18.48 -6.31
C PRO A 163 -5.95 -19.16 -7.24
N ALA A 164 -6.34 -20.30 -7.82
CA ALA A 164 -5.49 -21.03 -8.74
C ALA A 164 -5.11 -20.23 -10.01
N THR A 165 -6.00 -19.34 -10.47
CA THR A 165 -5.83 -18.59 -11.72
C THR A 165 -5.87 -17.08 -11.50
N ASP A 166 -6.50 -16.61 -10.43
CA ASP A 166 -6.80 -15.20 -10.22
C ASP A 166 -5.86 -14.55 -9.20
N LYS A 167 -5.74 -13.23 -9.30
CA LYS A 167 -5.08 -12.41 -8.28
C LYS A 167 -6.03 -12.12 -7.12
N LEU A 168 -5.52 -12.15 -5.89
CA LEU A 168 -6.29 -11.76 -4.72
C LEU A 168 -6.66 -10.27 -4.74
N PRO A 169 -7.78 -9.87 -4.11
CA PRO A 169 -8.12 -8.46 -3.97
C PRO A 169 -7.10 -7.71 -3.12
N CYS A 170 -7.07 -6.38 -3.28
CA CYS A 170 -6.19 -5.49 -2.51
C CYS A 170 -6.40 -5.66 -1.00
N LEU A 171 -5.32 -5.93 -0.28
CA LEU A 171 -5.28 -5.89 1.18
C LEU A 171 -5.52 -4.44 1.66
N THR A 172 -6.38 -4.26 2.66
CA THR A 172 -6.71 -2.96 3.25
C THR A 172 -6.30 -2.90 4.73
N ALA A 173 -6.02 -1.71 5.25
CA ALA A 173 -5.69 -1.49 6.66
C ALA A 173 -6.79 -1.97 7.64
N SER A 174 -8.03 -2.00 7.18
CA SER A 174 -9.19 -2.46 7.96
C SER A 174 -9.50 -3.95 7.76
N TYR A 175 -8.58 -4.72 7.18
CA TYR A 175 -8.80 -6.14 6.87
C TYR A 175 -9.19 -6.95 8.12
N TYR A 176 -8.64 -6.62 9.29
CA TYR A 176 -8.99 -7.25 10.57
C TYR A 176 -10.49 -7.13 10.97
N LYS A 177 -11.25 -6.24 10.30
CA LYS A 177 -12.72 -6.08 10.48
C LYS A 177 -13.53 -7.01 9.58
N GLY A 178 -12.92 -8.03 9.01
CA GLY A 178 -13.49 -8.87 7.96
C GLY A 178 -14.68 -9.72 8.36
N ILE A 179 -14.78 -10.13 9.64
CA ILE A 179 -15.87 -10.94 10.18
C ILE A 179 -16.46 -10.24 11.40
N ASN A 180 -17.77 -10.05 11.42
CA ASN A 180 -18.47 -9.53 12.58
C ASN A 180 -18.58 -10.61 13.68
N ALA A 181 -18.86 -10.21 14.92
CA ALA A 181 -19.03 -11.15 16.05
C ALA A 181 -20.15 -12.18 15.85
N ASP A 182 -21.09 -11.91 14.96
CA ASP A 182 -22.19 -12.79 14.55
C ASP A 182 -21.80 -13.73 13.37
N GLY A 183 -20.52 -13.80 13.00
CA GLY A 183 -20.03 -14.61 11.91
C GLY A 183 -20.35 -14.09 10.49
N ARG A 184 -21.02 -12.95 10.38
CA ARG A 184 -21.36 -12.35 9.08
C ARG A 184 -20.18 -11.58 8.50
N PRO A 185 -20.07 -11.48 7.16
CA PRO A 185 -19.05 -10.67 6.53
C PRO A 185 -19.11 -9.23 7.03
N GLY A 186 -17.99 -8.74 7.57
CA GLY A 186 -17.81 -7.36 7.94
C GLY A 186 -17.58 -6.46 6.71
N LYS A 187 -17.12 -5.22 6.95
CA LYS A 187 -16.80 -4.26 5.88
C LYS A 187 -15.58 -4.64 5.05
N ALA A 188 -14.72 -5.54 5.55
CA ALA A 188 -13.55 -6.01 4.83
C ALA A 188 -13.91 -7.26 3.99
N LYS A 189 -13.13 -7.47 2.94
CA LYS A 189 -13.28 -8.64 2.07
C LYS A 189 -12.78 -9.87 2.85
N SER A 190 -13.69 -10.73 3.27
CA SER A 190 -13.36 -12.03 3.84
C SER A 190 -13.33 -13.09 2.74
N PHE A 191 -12.57 -14.14 2.98
CA PHE A 191 -12.34 -15.25 2.06
C PHE A 191 -12.96 -16.51 2.66
N GLY A 192 -13.53 -17.38 1.84
CA GLY A 192 -14.07 -18.65 2.31
C GLY A 192 -15.25 -19.15 1.49
N ASP A 193 -15.64 -20.38 1.75
CA ASP A 193 -16.80 -21.01 1.14
C ASP A 193 -18.08 -20.57 1.87
N TYR A 194 -18.77 -19.60 1.29
CA TYR A 194 -20.02 -19.06 1.82
C TYR A 194 -21.17 -20.08 1.80
N GLU A 195 -21.11 -21.06 0.91
CA GLU A 195 -22.15 -22.10 0.79
C GLU A 195 -22.03 -23.14 1.90
N ARG A 196 -20.79 -23.39 2.35
CA ARG A 196 -20.50 -24.30 3.47
C ARG A 196 -20.35 -23.61 4.82
N GLY A 197 -20.54 -22.28 4.89
CA GLY A 197 -20.42 -21.50 6.13
C GLY A 197 -19.00 -21.33 6.67
N LYS A 198 -17.97 -21.72 5.90
CA LYS A 198 -16.57 -21.52 6.26
C LYS A 198 -16.07 -20.19 5.68
N ILE A 199 -16.08 -19.16 6.50
CA ILE A 199 -15.49 -17.86 6.17
C ILE A 199 -14.19 -17.75 6.96
N GLU A 200 -13.07 -17.69 6.28
CA GLU A 200 -11.76 -17.50 6.89
C GLU A 200 -11.15 -16.19 6.45
N MET A 201 -10.35 -15.61 7.35
CA MET A 201 -9.51 -14.46 7.05
C MET A 201 -8.12 -14.96 6.66
N LEU A 202 -7.48 -14.31 5.68
CA LEU A 202 -6.07 -14.52 5.45
C LEU A 202 -5.29 -14.35 6.76
N SER A 203 -4.36 -15.25 7.01
CA SER A 203 -3.43 -15.13 8.12
C SER A 203 -2.50 -13.91 7.90
N PRO A 204 -1.88 -13.39 8.94
CA PRO A 204 -0.88 -12.33 8.77
C PRO A 204 0.28 -12.74 7.84
N VAL A 205 0.69 -14.01 7.85
CA VAL A 205 1.73 -14.55 6.96
C VAL A 205 1.30 -14.50 5.49
N GLU A 206 0.07 -14.88 5.18
CA GLU A 206 -0.46 -14.75 3.82
C GLU A 206 -0.55 -13.29 3.37
N CYS A 207 -0.88 -12.37 4.30
CA CYS A 207 -0.84 -10.93 4.02
C CYS A 207 0.58 -10.40 3.85
N GLU A 208 1.58 -10.96 4.56
CA GLU A 208 3.00 -10.68 4.36
C GLU A 208 3.44 -11.08 2.94
N ARG A 209 3.07 -12.28 2.50
CA ARG A 209 3.31 -12.73 1.12
C ARG A 209 2.66 -11.80 0.09
N MET A 210 1.43 -11.32 0.34
CA MET A 210 0.76 -10.36 -0.54
C MET A 210 1.55 -9.05 -0.69
N GLN A 211 2.22 -8.59 0.34
CA GLN A 211 3.03 -7.37 0.34
C GLN A 211 4.50 -7.62 0.00
N THR A 212 4.83 -8.85 -0.35
CA THR A 212 6.19 -9.27 -0.72
C THR A 212 7.24 -8.95 0.35
N VAL A 213 6.84 -9.08 1.63
CA VAL A 213 7.77 -9.04 2.77
C VAL A 213 8.03 -10.47 3.26
N PRO A 214 9.17 -10.74 3.92
CA PRO A 214 9.47 -12.05 4.48
C PRO A 214 8.40 -12.53 5.47
N GLU A 215 8.18 -13.83 5.55
CA GLU A 215 7.28 -14.43 6.55
C GLU A 215 7.76 -14.10 7.96
N GLY A 216 6.84 -13.78 8.86
CA GLY A 216 7.14 -13.34 10.22
C GLY A 216 7.63 -11.89 10.34
N TYR A 217 7.69 -11.14 9.22
CA TYR A 217 8.13 -9.74 9.23
C TYR A 217 7.39 -8.87 10.24
N THR A 218 6.08 -9.05 10.35
CA THR A 218 5.23 -8.28 11.27
C THR A 218 5.01 -8.93 12.64
N GLU A 219 5.70 -10.02 12.97
CA GLU A 219 5.63 -10.63 14.29
C GLU A 219 6.10 -9.72 15.41
N GLY A 220 5.59 -9.95 16.63
CA GLY A 220 5.92 -9.14 17.82
C GLY A 220 4.91 -8.04 18.14
N VAL A 221 3.85 -7.90 17.29
CA VAL A 221 2.73 -7.00 17.56
C VAL A 221 1.40 -7.74 17.42
N ALA A 222 0.32 -7.19 18.01
CA ALA A 222 -1.01 -7.81 17.95
C ALA A 222 -1.48 -8.04 16.51
N LYS A 223 -2.24 -9.10 16.26
CA LYS A 223 -2.75 -9.51 14.94
C LYS A 223 -3.44 -8.36 14.18
N THR A 224 -4.23 -7.54 14.88
CA THR A 224 -4.89 -6.36 14.30
C THR A 224 -3.89 -5.32 13.79
N HIS A 225 -2.79 -5.11 14.52
CA HIS A 225 -1.71 -4.21 14.12
C HIS A 225 -0.91 -4.74 12.94
N ARG A 226 -0.74 -6.08 12.84
CA ARG A 226 -0.13 -6.72 11.67
C ARG A 226 -0.91 -6.42 10.41
N TYR A 227 -2.22 -6.65 10.40
CA TYR A 227 -3.09 -6.33 9.27
C TYR A 227 -3.11 -4.84 8.93
N ASN A 228 -3.11 -3.97 9.94
CA ASN A 228 -3.08 -2.53 9.72
C ASN A 228 -1.78 -2.09 9.04
N ALA A 229 -0.64 -2.56 9.54
CA ALA A 229 0.67 -2.24 8.98
C ALA A 229 0.79 -2.74 7.52
N LEU A 230 0.40 -4.00 7.25
CA LEU A 230 0.46 -4.60 5.92
C LEU A 230 -0.52 -3.93 4.95
N GLY A 231 -1.74 -3.61 5.39
CA GLY A 231 -2.74 -2.97 4.53
C GLY A 231 -2.38 -1.53 4.14
N ASN A 232 -1.68 -0.80 5.02
CA ASN A 232 -1.16 0.55 4.75
C ASN A 232 0.22 0.53 4.06
N GLY A 233 0.97 -0.57 4.20
CA GLY A 233 2.31 -0.68 3.65
C GLY A 233 2.36 -0.76 2.12
N PHE A 234 3.54 -0.56 1.59
CA PHE A 234 3.85 -0.79 0.16
C PHE A 234 3.89 -2.29 -0.14
N THR A 235 3.64 -2.66 -1.40
CA THR A 235 4.15 -3.92 -1.94
C THR A 235 5.63 -3.70 -2.22
N VAL A 236 6.51 -4.39 -1.48
CA VAL A 236 7.95 -4.09 -1.45
C VAL A 236 8.61 -4.28 -2.81
N ASP A 237 8.23 -5.32 -3.56
CA ASP A 237 8.79 -5.56 -4.90
C ASP A 237 8.44 -4.46 -5.90
N VAL A 238 7.34 -3.70 -5.70
CA VAL A 238 7.05 -2.51 -6.51
C VAL A 238 8.08 -1.41 -6.22
N ILE A 239 8.41 -1.19 -4.95
CA ILE A 239 9.43 -0.20 -4.57
C ILE A 239 10.81 -0.64 -5.08
N ALA A 240 11.17 -1.92 -4.90
CA ALA A 240 12.41 -2.49 -5.43
C ALA A 240 12.51 -2.31 -6.96
N PHE A 241 11.40 -2.54 -7.68
CA PHE A 241 11.33 -2.30 -9.13
C PHE A 241 11.61 -0.83 -9.48
N ILE A 242 10.96 0.13 -8.78
CA ILE A 242 11.18 1.56 -9.02
C ILE A 242 12.65 1.93 -8.77
N LEU A 243 13.24 1.43 -7.67
CA LEU A 243 14.63 1.70 -7.29
C LEU A 243 15.67 1.02 -8.21
N SER A 244 15.27 0.02 -8.98
CA SER A 244 16.15 -0.69 -9.92
C SER A 244 16.20 -0.03 -11.32
N CYS A 245 15.55 1.10 -11.49
CA CYS A 245 15.60 1.92 -12.68
C CYS A 245 16.68 3.00 -12.57
#